data_c6374dc904f93b0beaac44c360d20b1e
#
_entry.id   c6374dc904f93b0beaac44c360d20b1e
#
_cell.length_a   1.000
_cell.length_b   1.000
_cell.length_c   1.000
_cell.angle_alpha   90.00
_cell.angle_beta   90.00
_cell.angle_gamma   90.00
#
_symmetry.space_group_name_H-M   'P 1'
#
loop_
_entity.id
_entity.type
_entity.pdbx_description
1 polymer ?
#
loop_
_entity_poly.entity_id
_entity_poly.type
_entity_poly.pdbx_seq_one_letter_code
_entity_poly.pdbx_strand_id
1 'polypeptide(L)'
;FMSIGGEDFPGIDFAWDWGNSTKNISWRYIPNSNYLITTRLSKTKYNFNVDFEMDFNPDSVSSDTSDVIALNEESSDLSFFLDNLVEDIDLNQSIKYILSDHVSFESGWQIKTLKLDYREIFAEQEVTNINSKPQIISTFVNVTLNPIPIIYYNIGFRLSKFNRYDDLILNPKMGIKYNPISDLALKASYGRYSQFLYTINQEEELLRIVDFWQPIPEDKKPQEADHFIIGAEYWISTGNTISLETYYKSYSSIYDLNPKPDYTDIQNTFALSGTAKAYGIEFLYRMNRKKLNGWLSYAYSNIKRTVDLNSDGIIWDEKEIYPAKYDKPHSFNALLSYQINKKYSLGLTTVFSSGQTYTPVIGKVHQTGVESYGSIENPYTNFGNIYGIRNGSRYPNYIRTDISLSIKSNLFGLDSEWKFQIINLTNNYNVLLYLWDHTASPSKVQAYSMFPRIFTFGWEFKI
;
A
#
# COMPACT_ATOMS: atom_id res chain seq x y z
N PHE A 1 13.19 -13.16 -10.52
CA PHE A 1 13.29 -14.63 -10.55
C PHE A 1 13.93 -15.08 -9.23
N MET A 2 13.27 -15.90 -8.48
CA MET A 2 13.81 -16.50 -7.25
C MET A 2 13.49 -17.98 -7.32
N SER A 3 14.50 -18.81 -7.51
CA SER A 3 14.38 -20.27 -7.42
C SER A 3 14.87 -20.71 -6.05
N ILE A 4 14.09 -21.48 -5.33
CA ILE A 4 14.44 -22.08 -4.03
C ILE A 4 14.34 -23.58 -4.21
N GLY A 5 15.48 -24.27 -4.32
CA GLY A 5 15.55 -25.72 -4.39
C GLY A 5 16.76 -26.24 -3.62
N GLY A 6 16.62 -27.38 -2.96
CA GLY A 6 17.68 -28.17 -2.33
C GLY A 6 17.37 -29.64 -2.57
N GLU A 7 18.34 -30.53 -2.33
CA GLU A 7 18.22 -31.96 -2.64
C GLU A 7 17.01 -32.69 -1.97
N ASP A 8 16.35 -32.03 -0.99
CA ASP A 8 15.21 -32.57 -0.24
C ASP A 8 13.92 -31.71 -0.37
N PHE A 9 13.87 -30.71 -1.29
CA PHE A 9 12.68 -29.90 -1.51
C PHE A 9 12.25 -29.92 -2.97
N PRO A 10 10.93 -29.96 -3.27
CA PRO A 10 10.44 -29.78 -4.63
C PRO A 10 10.98 -28.47 -5.21
N GLY A 11 11.34 -28.47 -6.48
CA GLY A 11 11.75 -27.27 -7.17
C GLY A 11 10.63 -26.24 -7.12
N ILE A 12 10.87 -25.09 -6.52
CA ILE A 12 9.92 -23.97 -6.50
C ILE A 12 10.48 -22.89 -7.39
N ASP A 13 9.81 -22.63 -8.50
CA ASP A 13 10.06 -21.49 -9.36
C ASP A 13 9.03 -20.41 -9.07
N PHE A 14 9.52 -19.25 -8.67
CA PHE A 14 8.70 -18.10 -8.37
C PHE A 14 9.19 -16.87 -9.15
N ALA A 15 8.35 -16.37 -10.01
CA ALA A 15 8.60 -15.14 -10.74
C ALA A 15 7.51 -14.10 -10.47
N TRP A 16 7.90 -12.88 -10.27
CA TRP A 16 7.00 -11.74 -10.26
C TRP A 16 7.54 -10.63 -11.15
N ASP A 17 6.63 -9.98 -11.85
CA ASP A 17 6.94 -8.79 -12.64
C ASP A 17 5.92 -7.70 -12.32
N TRP A 18 6.40 -6.51 -12.04
CA TRP A 18 5.51 -5.36 -11.89
C TRP A 18 6.11 -4.12 -12.53
N GLY A 19 5.23 -3.26 -13.02
CA GLY A 19 5.68 -2.04 -13.65
C GLY A 19 4.64 -0.95 -13.70
N ASN A 20 5.13 0.28 -13.73
CA ASN A 20 4.32 1.47 -13.93
C ASN A 20 4.83 2.23 -15.15
N SER A 21 3.91 2.66 -16.01
CA SER A 21 4.20 3.56 -17.12
C SER A 21 3.21 4.72 -17.11
N THR A 22 3.73 5.95 -17.09
CA THR A 22 2.89 7.16 -17.15
C THR A 22 3.33 8.06 -18.29
N LYS A 23 2.37 8.44 -19.14
CA LYS A 23 2.54 9.43 -20.21
C LYS A 23 1.60 10.58 -19.93
N ASN A 24 2.10 11.82 -19.98
CA ASN A 24 1.33 13.02 -19.66
C ASN A 24 1.64 14.14 -20.63
N ILE A 25 0.59 14.79 -21.13
CA ILE A 25 0.65 16.03 -21.93
C ILE A 25 -0.14 17.08 -21.17
N SER A 26 0.48 18.22 -20.87
CA SER A 26 -0.16 19.33 -20.18
C SER A 26 0.01 20.60 -21.00
N TRP A 27 -1.10 21.26 -21.26
CA TRP A 27 -1.14 22.57 -21.90
C TRP A 27 -1.65 23.61 -20.91
N ARG A 28 -0.93 24.74 -20.82
CA ARG A 28 -1.29 25.88 -19.99
C ARG A 28 -1.47 27.11 -20.85
N TYR A 29 -2.57 27.79 -20.63
CA TYR A 29 -2.89 29.02 -21.32
C TYR A 29 -3.21 30.13 -20.30
N ILE A 30 -2.51 31.26 -20.42
CA ILE A 30 -2.64 32.42 -19.54
C ILE A 30 -3.07 33.60 -20.41
N PRO A 31 -4.38 33.81 -20.61
CA PRO A 31 -4.88 34.90 -21.46
C PRO A 31 -4.56 36.28 -20.85
N ASN A 32 -4.51 36.41 -19.53
CA ASN A 32 -4.09 37.58 -18.79
C ASN A 32 -3.68 37.19 -17.35
N SER A 33 -3.30 38.15 -16.53
CA SER A 33 -2.84 37.94 -15.13
C SER A 33 -3.87 37.25 -14.21
N ASN A 34 -5.15 37.31 -14.56
CA ASN A 34 -6.25 36.85 -13.71
C ASN A 34 -6.68 35.40 -14.04
N TYR A 35 -6.35 34.87 -15.22
CA TYR A 35 -6.80 33.59 -15.69
C TYR A 35 -5.63 32.64 -15.93
N LEU A 36 -5.78 31.40 -15.43
CA LEU A 36 -4.93 30.27 -15.77
C LEU A 36 -5.83 29.11 -16.17
N ILE A 37 -5.71 28.67 -17.42
CA ILE A 37 -6.40 27.50 -17.94
C ILE A 37 -5.38 26.38 -18.10
N THR A 38 -5.67 25.22 -17.52
CA THR A 38 -4.80 24.04 -17.63
C THR A 38 -5.62 22.88 -18.15
N THR A 39 -5.17 22.31 -19.28
CA THR A 39 -5.72 21.05 -19.84
C THR A 39 -4.64 19.98 -19.73
N ARG A 40 -5.01 18.80 -19.26
CA ARG A 40 -4.10 17.66 -19.11
C ARG A 40 -4.74 16.40 -19.65
N LEU A 41 -3.97 15.69 -20.44
CA LEU A 41 -4.26 14.31 -20.84
C LEU A 41 -3.16 13.41 -20.30
N SER A 42 -3.54 12.38 -19.56
CA SER A 42 -2.61 11.40 -19.04
C SER A 42 -3.08 9.98 -19.31
N LYS A 43 -2.12 9.09 -19.56
CA LYS A 43 -2.33 7.65 -19.60
C LYS A 43 -1.36 7.00 -18.63
N THR A 44 -1.89 6.24 -17.67
CA THR A 44 -1.11 5.45 -16.72
C THR A 44 -1.45 3.99 -16.91
N LYS A 45 -0.45 3.13 -16.86
CA LYS A 45 -0.58 1.68 -16.85
C LYS A 45 0.18 1.13 -15.66
N TYR A 46 -0.46 0.30 -14.88
CA TYR A 46 0.12 -0.56 -13.85
C TYR A 46 -0.13 -2.01 -14.25
N ASN A 47 0.90 -2.82 -14.20
CA ASN A 47 0.77 -4.28 -14.32
C ASN A 47 1.52 -4.96 -13.17
N PHE A 48 0.97 -6.07 -12.75
CA PHE A 48 1.57 -6.97 -11.77
C PHE A 48 1.24 -8.40 -12.15
N ASN A 49 2.27 -9.21 -12.35
CA ASN A 49 2.14 -10.62 -12.70
C ASN A 49 2.87 -11.45 -11.64
N VAL A 50 2.27 -12.56 -11.25
CA VAL A 50 2.91 -13.62 -10.44
C VAL A 50 2.82 -14.90 -11.22
N ASP A 51 3.92 -15.61 -11.29
CA ASP A 51 4.03 -16.94 -11.84
C ASP A 51 4.72 -17.81 -10.81
N PHE A 52 4.05 -18.86 -10.38
CA PHE A 52 4.52 -19.80 -9.37
C PHE A 52 4.32 -21.20 -9.89
N GLU A 53 5.41 -21.94 -10.01
CA GLU A 53 5.40 -23.35 -10.38
C GLU A 53 6.11 -24.14 -9.29
N MET A 54 5.53 -25.27 -8.92
CA MET A 54 6.10 -26.22 -7.99
C MET A 54 6.14 -27.59 -8.66
N ASP A 55 7.37 -28.03 -8.95
CA ASP A 55 7.61 -29.37 -9.51
C ASP A 55 7.62 -30.41 -8.38
N PHE A 56 6.62 -31.24 -8.34
CA PHE A 56 6.65 -32.44 -7.50
C PHE A 56 7.37 -33.56 -8.27
N ASN A 57 8.70 -33.65 -8.09
CA ASN A 57 9.45 -34.79 -8.64
C ASN A 57 9.32 -36.01 -7.72
N PRO A 58 8.62 -37.07 -8.13
CA PRO A 58 8.45 -38.28 -7.32
C PRO A 58 9.77 -39.02 -7.06
N ASP A 59 10.84 -38.73 -7.82
CA ASP A 59 12.15 -39.38 -7.66
C ASP A 59 12.97 -38.88 -6.45
N SER A 60 12.53 -37.82 -5.76
CA SER A 60 13.20 -37.29 -4.55
C SER A 60 12.77 -38.00 -3.25
N VAL A 61 11.79 -38.91 -3.30
CA VAL A 61 11.41 -39.75 -2.16
C VAL A 61 12.30 -41.00 -2.16
N SER A 62 13.23 -41.04 -1.23
CA SER A 62 14.19 -42.14 -1.05
C SER A 62 13.52 -43.53 -1.14
N SER A 63 13.92 -44.29 -2.13
CA SER A 63 13.48 -45.67 -2.40
C SER A 63 13.98 -46.63 -1.33
N ASP A 64 13.24 -46.79 -0.26
CA ASP A 64 13.48 -47.89 0.69
C ASP A 64 12.20 -48.67 1.05
N THR A 65 11.28 -48.82 0.10
CA THR A 65 10.23 -49.81 0.15
C THR A 65 9.89 -50.28 -1.28
N SER A 66 10.32 -51.46 -1.59
CA SER A 66 10.02 -52.20 -2.81
C SER A 66 8.56 -52.65 -2.86
N ASP A 67 7.63 -51.78 -3.18
CA ASP A 67 6.31 -52.12 -3.71
C ASP A 67 5.72 -50.85 -4.39
N VAL A 68 6.26 -50.53 -5.56
CA VAL A 68 5.75 -49.45 -6.37
C VAL A 68 4.69 -49.99 -7.30
N ILE A 69 3.44 -49.71 -7.01
CA ILE A 69 2.38 -49.70 -8.01
C ILE A 69 2.68 -48.52 -8.94
N ALA A 70 2.88 -48.82 -10.23
CA ALA A 70 3.11 -47.82 -11.27
C ALA A 70 1.97 -46.80 -11.27
N LEU A 71 2.18 -45.66 -10.66
CA LEU A 71 1.37 -44.47 -10.87
C LEU A 71 1.72 -43.95 -12.26
N ASN A 72 0.72 -43.71 -13.08
CA ASN A 72 0.86 -43.06 -14.38
C ASN A 72 1.69 -41.80 -14.23
N GLU A 73 2.67 -41.64 -15.11
CA GLU A 73 3.58 -40.48 -15.23
C GLU A 73 2.80 -39.22 -15.70
N GLU A 74 1.90 -38.70 -14.89
CA GLU A 74 1.47 -37.33 -15.00
C GLU A 74 2.06 -36.59 -13.78
N SER A 75 3.18 -35.91 -13.99
CA SER A 75 3.74 -34.94 -13.05
C SER A 75 2.63 -33.96 -12.67
N SER A 76 2.18 -34.00 -11.42
CA SER A 76 1.21 -33.06 -10.93
C SER A 76 1.93 -31.75 -10.57
N ASP A 77 2.35 -30.98 -11.57
CA ASP A 77 2.92 -29.66 -11.38
C ASP A 77 1.83 -28.74 -10.83
N LEU A 78 2.06 -28.20 -9.62
CA LEU A 78 1.18 -27.21 -9.06
C LEU A 78 1.58 -25.83 -9.63
N SER A 79 0.76 -25.31 -10.54
CA SER A 79 0.97 -24.00 -11.12
C SER A 79 -0.04 -22.97 -10.58
N PHE A 80 0.43 -21.78 -10.28
CA PHE A 80 -0.40 -20.62 -9.96
C PHE A 80 0.06 -19.43 -10.77
N PHE A 81 -0.84 -18.87 -11.55
CA PHE A 81 -0.61 -17.67 -12.33
C PHE A 81 -1.62 -16.60 -11.97
N LEU A 82 -1.14 -15.37 -11.76
CA LEU A 82 -1.97 -14.21 -11.50
C LEU A 82 -1.51 -13.02 -12.34
N ASP A 83 -2.44 -12.39 -13.04
CA ASP A 83 -2.24 -11.16 -13.79
C ASP A 83 -3.20 -10.07 -13.30
N ASN A 84 -2.66 -8.89 -12.99
CA ASN A 84 -3.45 -7.72 -12.59
C ASN A 84 -3.00 -6.48 -13.36
N LEU A 85 -3.84 -6.06 -14.29
CA LEU A 85 -3.64 -4.88 -15.12
C LEU A 85 -4.61 -3.76 -14.74
N VAL A 86 -4.08 -2.55 -14.53
CA VAL A 86 -4.87 -1.33 -14.40
C VAL A 86 -4.36 -0.29 -15.39
N GLU A 87 -5.20 0.11 -16.34
CA GLU A 87 -4.94 1.26 -17.20
C GLU A 87 -5.89 2.40 -16.83
N ASP A 88 -5.36 3.62 -16.82
CA ASP A 88 -6.09 4.86 -16.51
C ASP A 88 -5.84 5.86 -17.63
N ILE A 89 -6.91 6.33 -18.29
CA ILE A 89 -6.88 7.46 -19.23
C ILE A 89 -7.69 8.57 -18.61
N ASP A 90 -7.03 9.71 -18.35
CA ASP A 90 -7.59 10.86 -17.65
C ASP A 90 -7.44 12.12 -18.51
N LEU A 91 -8.57 12.72 -18.87
CA LEU A 91 -8.64 14.04 -19.49
C LEU A 91 -9.29 15.00 -18.52
N ASN A 92 -8.57 16.03 -18.14
CA ASN A 92 -9.09 17.06 -17.25
C ASN A 92 -8.74 18.46 -17.71
N GLN A 93 -9.60 19.40 -17.36
CA GLN A 93 -9.39 20.83 -17.56
C GLN A 93 -9.79 21.60 -16.30
N SER A 94 -8.94 22.54 -15.88
CA SER A 94 -9.26 23.49 -14.83
C SER A 94 -9.06 24.94 -15.31
N ILE A 95 -9.88 25.81 -14.77
CA ILE A 95 -9.82 27.26 -14.97
C ILE A 95 -9.69 27.87 -13.58
N LYS A 96 -8.55 28.51 -13.34
CA LYS A 96 -8.36 29.34 -12.14
C LYS A 96 -8.55 30.80 -12.50
N TYR A 97 -9.40 31.46 -11.74
CA TYR A 97 -9.68 32.91 -11.85
C TYR A 97 -9.30 33.62 -10.56
N ILE A 98 -8.39 34.57 -10.66
CA ILE A 98 -7.95 35.44 -9.55
C ILE A 98 -8.78 36.70 -9.60
N LEU A 99 -9.78 36.80 -8.73
CA LEU A 99 -10.66 37.97 -8.66
C LEU A 99 -9.95 39.15 -7.99
N SER A 100 -9.18 38.88 -6.94
CA SER A 100 -8.35 39.84 -6.22
C SER A 100 -7.26 39.11 -5.44
N ASP A 101 -6.38 39.86 -4.75
CA ASP A 101 -5.37 39.29 -3.85
C ASP A 101 -5.98 38.48 -2.68
N HIS A 102 -7.29 38.67 -2.43
CA HIS A 102 -8.02 38.02 -1.35
C HIS A 102 -8.92 36.89 -1.78
N VAL A 103 -9.25 36.79 -3.08
CA VAL A 103 -10.25 35.81 -3.57
C VAL A 103 -9.80 35.19 -4.87
N SER A 104 -9.76 33.89 -4.91
CA SER A 104 -9.58 33.14 -6.16
C SER A 104 -10.56 31.97 -6.25
N PHE A 105 -10.99 31.67 -7.48
CA PHE A 105 -11.86 30.57 -7.83
C PHE A 105 -11.11 29.60 -8.72
N GLU A 106 -11.34 28.32 -8.55
CA GLU A 106 -10.91 27.29 -9.48
C GLU A 106 -12.08 26.35 -9.76
N SER A 107 -12.39 26.15 -11.03
CA SER A 107 -13.43 25.23 -11.46
C SER A 107 -12.89 24.35 -12.59
N GLY A 108 -13.42 23.16 -12.70
CA GLY A 108 -12.97 22.26 -13.75
C GLY A 108 -13.84 21.01 -13.88
N TRP A 109 -13.46 20.23 -14.88
CA TRP A 109 -14.08 18.94 -15.15
C TRP A 109 -13.00 17.87 -15.44
N GLN A 110 -13.39 16.61 -15.30
CA GLN A 110 -12.54 15.46 -15.52
C GLN A 110 -13.36 14.30 -16.09
N ILE A 111 -12.81 13.65 -17.09
CA ILE A 111 -13.31 12.38 -17.62
C ILE A 111 -12.18 11.36 -17.44
N LYS A 112 -12.46 10.33 -16.68
CA LYS A 112 -11.52 9.25 -16.39
C LYS A 112 -12.13 7.93 -16.84
N THR A 113 -11.38 7.18 -17.65
CA THR A 113 -11.72 5.83 -18.05
C THR A 113 -10.66 4.88 -17.55
N LEU A 114 -11.08 3.87 -16.80
CA LEU A 114 -10.23 2.82 -16.27
C LEU A 114 -10.43 1.56 -17.11
N LYS A 115 -9.39 0.74 -17.21
CA LYS A 115 -9.47 -0.64 -17.68
C LYS A 115 -8.79 -1.49 -16.63
N LEU A 116 -9.52 -2.46 -16.10
CA LEU A 116 -9.04 -3.40 -15.11
C LEU A 116 -9.21 -4.81 -15.66
N ASP A 117 -8.11 -5.55 -15.65
CA ASP A 117 -8.11 -6.97 -15.94
C ASP A 117 -7.46 -7.67 -14.74
N TYR A 118 -8.16 -8.63 -14.14
CA TYR A 118 -7.63 -9.50 -13.10
C TYR A 118 -7.93 -10.94 -13.48
N ARG A 119 -6.89 -11.74 -13.57
CA ARG A 119 -7.00 -13.14 -13.97
C ARG A 119 -6.17 -13.99 -13.02
N GLU A 120 -6.78 -15.06 -12.53
CA GLU A 120 -6.17 -16.05 -11.65
C GLU A 120 -6.37 -17.44 -12.23
N ILE A 121 -5.27 -18.18 -12.38
CA ILE A 121 -5.24 -19.55 -12.86
C ILE A 121 -4.56 -20.39 -11.77
N PHE A 122 -5.18 -21.49 -11.39
CA PHE A 122 -4.65 -22.45 -10.43
C PHE A 122 -4.74 -23.85 -11.04
N ALA A 123 -3.62 -24.59 -11.05
CA ALA A 123 -3.53 -25.94 -11.64
C ALA A 123 -4.16 -25.98 -13.06
N GLU A 124 -3.73 -25.05 -13.93
CA GLU A 124 -4.21 -24.87 -15.31
C GLU A 124 -5.71 -24.49 -15.45
N GLN A 125 -6.43 -24.35 -14.35
CA GLN A 125 -7.83 -23.95 -14.37
C GLN A 125 -7.98 -22.46 -14.06
N GLU A 126 -8.75 -21.74 -14.89
CA GLU A 126 -9.10 -20.35 -14.63
C GLU A 126 -10.09 -20.27 -13.46
N VAL A 127 -9.60 -19.80 -12.29
CA VAL A 127 -10.39 -19.66 -11.07
C VAL A 127 -11.16 -18.34 -11.07
N THR A 128 -10.52 -17.27 -11.52
CA THR A 128 -11.11 -15.92 -11.51
C THR A 128 -10.69 -15.16 -12.75
N ASN A 129 -11.69 -14.49 -13.38
CA ASN A 129 -11.45 -13.61 -14.51
C ASN A 129 -12.40 -12.39 -14.40
N ILE A 130 -11.85 -11.25 -13.99
CA ILE A 130 -12.60 -10.01 -13.84
C ILE A 130 -12.07 -8.99 -14.84
N ASN A 131 -12.92 -8.61 -15.79
CA ASN A 131 -12.63 -7.58 -16.79
C ASN A 131 -13.64 -6.45 -16.64
N SER A 132 -13.16 -5.21 -16.49
CA SER A 132 -14.03 -4.07 -16.25
C SER A 132 -13.48 -2.80 -16.89
N LYS A 133 -14.38 -1.93 -17.35
CA LYS A 133 -14.05 -0.62 -17.93
C LYS A 133 -14.86 0.51 -17.27
N PRO A 134 -14.63 0.77 -15.98
CA PRO A 134 -15.37 1.82 -15.29
C PRO A 134 -15.01 3.21 -15.79
N GLN A 135 -16.01 4.10 -15.83
CA GLN A 135 -15.85 5.49 -16.21
C GLN A 135 -16.34 6.43 -15.12
N ILE A 136 -15.58 7.49 -14.87
CA ILE A 136 -15.89 8.53 -13.90
C ILE A 136 -15.90 9.88 -14.62
N ILE A 137 -17.01 10.60 -14.51
CA ILE A 137 -17.13 11.98 -14.95
C ILE A 137 -17.29 12.85 -13.73
N SER A 138 -16.48 13.89 -13.61
CA SER A 138 -16.51 14.76 -12.44
C SER A 138 -16.47 16.22 -12.82
N THR A 139 -17.08 17.06 -12.01
CA THR A 139 -16.87 18.51 -12.02
C THR A 139 -16.55 18.99 -10.61
N PHE A 140 -15.84 20.10 -10.50
CA PHE A 140 -15.48 20.65 -9.19
C PHE A 140 -15.43 22.18 -9.23
N VAL A 141 -15.59 22.76 -8.05
CA VAL A 141 -15.34 24.17 -7.78
C VAL A 141 -14.61 24.31 -6.44
N ASN A 142 -13.58 25.15 -6.41
CA ASN A 142 -12.84 25.52 -5.21
C ASN A 142 -12.81 27.03 -5.09
N VAL A 143 -12.97 27.54 -3.89
CA VAL A 143 -12.86 28.97 -3.54
C VAL A 143 -11.79 29.10 -2.48
N THR A 144 -10.80 29.96 -2.74
CA THR A 144 -9.81 30.35 -1.75
C THR A 144 -10.07 31.79 -1.34
N LEU A 145 -10.21 32.00 -0.04
CA LEU A 145 -10.48 33.32 0.57
C LEU A 145 -9.38 33.66 1.55
N ASN A 146 -8.87 34.88 1.44
CA ASN A 146 -7.90 35.44 2.36
C ASN A 146 -8.41 36.85 2.81
N PRO A 147 -9.49 36.90 3.63
CA PRO A 147 -10.14 38.15 3.98
C PRO A 147 -9.22 39.08 4.76
N ILE A 148 -8.30 38.55 5.53
CA ILE A 148 -7.24 39.26 6.24
C ILE A 148 -5.95 38.41 6.21
N PRO A 149 -4.75 39.02 6.28
CA PRO A 149 -3.48 38.29 6.09
C PRO A 149 -3.23 37.14 7.04
N ILE A 150 -3.95 37.05 8.16
CA ILE A 150 -3.78 36.00 9.17
C ILE A 150 -4.75 34.82 9.01
N ILE A 151 -5.76 34.91 8.13
CA ILE A 151 -6.78 33.88 7.98
C ILE A 151 -6.93 33.48 6.50
N TYR A 152 -6.85 32.19 6.22
CA TYR A 152 -7.07 31.60 4.91
C TYR A 152 -8.17 30.52 4.99
N TYR A 153 -9.13 30.59 4.08
CA TYR A 153 -10.15 29.57 3.88
C TYR A 153 -9.98 28.92 2.51
N ASN A 154 -10.22 27.63 2.46
CA ASN A 154 -10.38 26.89 1.21
C ASN A 154 -11.67 26.10 1.31
N ILE A 155 -12.60 26.31 0.38
CA ILE A 155 -13.90 25.61 0.34
C ILE A 155 -14.05 25.05 -1.06
N GLY A 156 -14.33 23.75 -1.14
CA GLY A 156 -14.45 23.06 -2.42
C GLY A 156 -15.56 22.03 -2.41
N PHE A 157 -16.09 21.78 -3.59
CA PHE A 157 -17.08 20.73 -3.86
C PHE A 157 -16.67 20.00 -5.13
N ARG A 158 -16.77 18.69 -5.11
CA ARG A 158 -16.62 17.85 -6.29
C ARG A 158 -17.85 16.99 -6.42
N LEU A 159 -18.45 16.97 -7.60
CA LEU A 159 -19.55 16.12 -7.99
C LEU A 159 -19.04 15.11 -9.00
N SER A 160 -19.30 13.83 -8.78
CA SER A 160 -18.87 12.76 -9.67
C SER A 160 -20.04 11.84 -10.01
N LYS A 161 -20.06 11.35 -11.25
CA LYS A 161 -20.90 10.24 -11.70
C LYS A 161 -19.98 9.07 -12.03
N PHE A 162 -20.26 7.94 -11.44
CA PHE A 162 -19.59 6.66 -11.69
C PHE A 162 -20.54 5.78 -12.48
N ASN A 163 -20.12 5.22 -13.60
CA ASN A 163 -21.03 4.48 -14.50
C ASN A 163 -21.51 3.13 -13.94
N ARG A 164 -20.94 2.69 -12.79
CA ARG A 164 -21.33 1.46 -12.09
C ARG A 164 -22.16 1.72 -10.83
N TYR A 165 -22.59 2.97 -10.61
CA TYR A 165 -23.39 3.37 -9.45
C TYR A 165 -24.36 4.49 -9.84
N ASP A 166 -25.64 4.33 -9.45
CA ASP A 166 -26.70 5.19 -9.95
C ASP A 166 -26.71 6.60 -9.35
N ASP A 167 -26.30 6.75 -8.10
CA ASP A 167 -26.34 8.06 -7.45
C ASP A 167 -25.13 8.93 -7.84
N LEU A 168 -25.34 10.24 -7.72
CA LEU A 168 -24.26 11.22 -7.80
C LEU A 168 -23.47 11.25 -6.48
N ILE A 169 -22.15 11.37 -6.61
CA ILE A 169 -21.22 11.33 -5.49
C ILE A 169 -20.72 12.74 -5.21
N LEU A 170 -21.07 13.28 -4.04
CA LEU A 170 -20.68 14.61 -3.61
C LEU A 170 -19.55 14.57 -2.59
N ASN A 171 -18.45 15.24 -2.89
CA ASN A 171 -17.26 15.33 -2.07
C ASN A 171 -16.98 16.78 -1.64
N PRO A 172 -17.59 17.27 -0.53
CA PRO A 172 -17.28 18.56 0.04
C PRO A 172 -15.89 18.56 0.70
N LYS A 173 -15.21 19.70 0.66
CA LYS A 173 -13.92 19.93 1.33
C LYS A 173 -13.90 21.34 1.91
N MET A 174 -13.37 21.47 3.11
CA MET A 174 -13.21 22.74 3.77
C MET A 174 -11.91 22.76 4.57
N GLY A 175 -11.19 23.85 4.52
CA GLY A 175 -9.97 24.07 5.29
C GLY A 175 -9.87 25.50 5.78
N ILE A 176 -9.31 25.67 6.97
CA ILE A 176 -8.97 26.95 7.55
C ILE A 176 -7.52 26.92 8.03
N LYS A 177 -6.78 27.98 7.76
CA LYS A 177 -5.48 28.27 8.36
C LYS A 177 -5.56 29.63 9.06
N TYR A 178 -5.16 29.68 10.32
CA TYR A 178 -5.11 30.86 11.15
C TYR A 178 -3.69 31.05 11.68
N ASN A 179 -3.11 32.23 11.41
CA ASN A 179 -1.78 32.61 11.86
C ASN A 179 -1.92 33.71 12.95
N PRO A 180 -2.14 33.34 14.24
CA PRO A 180 -2.31 34.31 15.32
C PRO A 180 -1.08 35.20 15.51
N ILE A 181 0.09 34.65 15.25
CA ILE A 181 1.39 35.35 15.23
C ILE A 181 2.19 34.85 14.02
N SER A 182 3.26 35.58 13.66
CA SER A 182 4.10 35.26 12.49
C SER A 182 4.66 33.82 12.50
N ASP A 183 4.92 33.30 13.70
CA ASP A 183 5.64 32.07 13.89
C ASP A 183 4.73 30.86 14.23
N LEU A 184 3.40 31.07 14.24
CA LEU A 184 2.42 30.01 14.54
C LEU A 184 1.33 29.93 13.48
N ALA A 185 1.09 28.74 12.93
CA ALA A 185 -0.08 28.44 12.13
C ALA A 185 -0.93 27.36 12.78
N LEU A 186 -2.21 27.64 12.99
CA LEU A 186 -3.23 26.68 13.37
C LEU A 186 -4.02 26.31 12.13
N LYS A 187 -4.30 25.02 11.95
CA LYS A 187 -4.95 24.48 10.76
C LYS A 187 -6.08 23.54 11.19
N ALA A 188 -7.21 23.62 10.49
CA ALA A 188 -8.27 22.62 10.61
C ALA A 188 -8.83 22.33 9.23
N SER A 189 -9.14 21.08 8.95
CA SER A 189 -9.73 20.69 7.68
C SER A 189 -10.71 19.53 7.84
N TYR A 190 -11.71 19.56 6.98
CA TYR A 190 -12.65 18.48 6.73
C TYR A 190 -12.68 18.19 5.23
N GLY A 191 -12.82 16.93 4.88
CA GLY A 191 -13.05 16.55 3.49
C GLY A 191 -13.65 15.17 3.37
N ARG A 192 -14.60 15.02 2.47
CA ARG A 192 -15.11 13.73 2.01
C ARG A 192 -14.37 13.32 0.75
N TYR A 193 -13.99 12.07 0.69
CA TYR A 193 -13.22 11.47 -0.39
C TYR A 193 -13.89 10.19 -0.85
N SER A 194 -13.89 9.96 -2.17
CA SER A 194 -14.38 8.72 -2.77
C SER A 194 -13.30 8.08 -3.61
N GLN A 195 -13.23 6.75 -3.56
CA GLN A 195 -12.32 5.92 -4.34
C GLN A 195 -13.11 4.89 -5.13
N PHE A 196 -12.83 4.79 -6.43
CA PHE A 196 -13.59 4.00 -7.39
C PHE A 196 -12.98 2.62 -7.68
N LEU A 197 -11.88 2.32 -7.02
CA LEU A 197 -11.20 1.03 -7.01
C LEU A 197 -10.97 0.62 -5.56
N TYR A 198 -10.82 -0.68 -5.33
CA TYR A 198 -10.36 -1.17 -4.04
C TYR A 198 -9.22 -2.18 -4.24
N THR A 199 -8.47 -2.44 -3.20
CA THR A 199 -7.45 -3.48 -3.18
C THR A 199 -7.93 -4.64 -2.33
N ILE A 200 -7.62 -5.84 -2.79
CA ILE A 200 -7.79 -7.06 -2.01
C ILE A 200 -6.43 -7.61 -1.61
N ASN A 201 -6.44 -8.33 -0.50
CA ASN A 201 -5.30 -9.09 -0.03
C ASN A 201 -5.74 -10.51 0.19
N GLN A 202 -5.02 -11.43 -0.38
CA GLN A 202 -5.18 -12.84 -0.05
C GLN A 202 -4.54 -13.13 1.30
N GLU A 203 -5.08 -14.09 2.06
CA GLU A 203 -4.53 -14.50 3.37
C GLU A 203 -3.32 -15.42 3.21
N GLU A 204 -3.09 -15.94 2.02
CA GLU A 204 -1.95 -16.78 1.70
C GLU A 204 -0.64 -16.03 1.82
N GLU A 205 0.36 -16.68 2.41
CA GLU A 205 1.56 -16.04 2.95
C GLU A 205 2.39 -15.32 1.90
N LEU A 206 2.56 -15.89 0.71
CA LEU A 206 3.33 -15.28 -0.38
C LEU A 206 2.56 -14.17 -1.09
N LEU A 207 1.26 -14.37 -1.33
CA LEU A 207 0.40 -13.41 -2.02
C LEU A 207 0.01 -12.22 -1.15
N ARG A 208 0.12 -12.38 0.18
CA ARG A 208 -0.16 -11.31 1.15
C ARG A 208 0.73 -10.09 1.00
N ILE A 209 1.91 -10.22 0.40
CA ILE A 209 2.86 -9.12 0.18
C ILE A 209 2.30 -8.10 -0.83
N VAL A 210 1.39 -8.53 -1.70
CA VAL A 210 0.88 -7.73 -2.81
C VAL A 210 -0.57 -7.34 -2.61
N ASP A 211 -0.93 -6.18 -3.11
CA ASP A 211 -2.31 -5.66 -3.17
C ASP A 211 -2.79 -5.74 -4.62
N PHE A 212 -3.90 -6.43 -4.86
CA PHE A 212 -4.51 -6.55 -6.18
C PHE A 212 -5.65 -5.57 -6.33
N TRP A 213 -5.60 -4.79 -7.42
CA TRP A 213 -6.59 -3.78 -7.71
C TRP A 213 -7.83 -4.39 -8.36
N GLN A 214 -8.98 -4.05 -7.82
CA GLN A 214 -10.29 -4.53 -8.29
C GLN A 214 -11.23 -3.37 -8.57
N PRO A 215 -12.15 -3.51 -9.54
CA PRO A 215 -13.23 -2.56 -9.73
C PRO A 215 -14.27 -2.70 -8.63
N ILE A 216 -14.86 -1.59 -8.19
CA ILE A 216 -16.05 -1.64 -7.32
C ILE A 216 -17.13 -2.48 -8.04
N PRO A 217 -17.77 -3.46 -7.35
CA PRO A 217 -18.86 -4.25 -7.93
C PRO A 217 -19.98 -3.36 -8.47
N GLU A 218 -20.77 -3.87 -9.41
CA GLU A 218 -21.91 -3.14 -9.97
C GLU A 218 -22.95 -2.85 -8.90
N ASP A 219 -23.60 -1.70 -9.02
CA ASP A 219 -24.64 -1.22 -8.09
C ASP A 219 -24.16 -1.03 -6.64
N LYS A 220 -22.84 -1.09 -6.40
CA LYS A 220 -22.26 -0.83 -5.10
C LYS A 220 -21.68 0.58 -5.01
N LYS A 221 -21.86 1.21 -3.85
CA LYS A 221 -21.31 2.53 -3.57
C LYS A 221 -19.79 2.51 -3.62
N PRO A 222 -19.12 3.47 -4.27
CA PRO A 222 -17.66 3.62 -4.17
C PRO A 222 -17.19 3.74 -2.72
N GLN A 223 -15.94 3.40 -2.47
CA GLN A 223 -15.35 3.61 -1.14
C GLN A 223 -15.44 5.09 -0.77
N GLU A 224 -15.84 5.39 0.45
CA GLU A 224 -16.04 6.75 0.92
C GLU A 224 -15.47 6.93 2.33
N ALA A 225 -14.80 8.07 2.54
CA ALA A 225 -14.24 8.43 3.84
C ALA A 225 -14.40 9.93 4.14
N ASP A 226 -14.79 10.24 5.37
CA ASP A 226 -14.76 11.58 5.94
C ASP A 226 -13.48 11.75 6.76
N HIS A 227 -12.68 12.77 6.45
CA HIS A 227 -11.44 13.09 7.14
C HIS A 227 -11.60 14.39 7.92
N PHE A 228 -11.25 14.37 9.20
CA PHE A 228 -11.15 15.52 10.09
C PHE A 228 -9.70 15.63 10.54
N ILE A 229 -9.07 16.79 10.33
CA ILE A 229 -7.66 17.00 10.67
C ILE A 229 -7.56 18.35 11.38
N ILE A 230 -6.82 18.37 12.50
CA ILE A 230 -6.46 19.59 13.23
C ILE A 230 -4.95 19.57 13.43
N GLY A 231 -4.29 20.69 13.20
CA GLY A 231 -2.84 20.79 13.32
C GLY A 231 -2.35 22.16 13.77
N ALA A 232 -1.14 22.15 14.31
CA ALA A 232 -0.38 23.33 14.65
C ALA A 232 1.03 23.23 14.07
N GLU A 233 1.54 24.33 13.52
CA GLU A 233 2.91 24.42 13.02
C GLU A 233 3.56 25.67 13.62
N TYR A 234 4.73 25.47 14.24
CA TYR A 234 5.47 26.52 14.93
C TYR A 234 6.89 26.64 14.36
N TRP A 235 7.25 27.83 13.90
CA TRP A 235 8.58 28.18 13.42
C TRP A 235 9.43 28.70 14.59
N ILE A 236 10.25 27.82 15.19
CA ILE A 236 11.13 28.18 16.32
C ILE A 236 12.16 29.22 15.89
N SER A 237 12.66 29.09 14.66
CA SER A 237 13.60 30.00 14.03
C SER A 237 13.66 29.72 12.53
N THR A 238 14.36 30.54 11.75
CA THR A 238 14.57 30.31 10.34
C THR A 238 15.15 28.89 10.11
N GLY A 239 14.39 28.03 9.43
CA GLY A 239 14.75 26.66 9.12
C GLY A 239 14.47 25.62 10.22
N ASN A 240 13.91 25.99 11.37
CA ASN A 240 13.51 25.06 12.42
C ASN A 240 12.01 25.13 12.67
N THR A 241 11.31 24.02 12.41
CA THR A 241 9.85 23.96 12.47
C THR A 241 9.41 22.73 13.27
N ILE A 242 8.43 22.90 14.14
CA ILE A 242 7.69 21.82 14.78
C ILE A 242 6.28 21.80 14.19
N SER A 243 5.79 20.61 13.86
CA SER A 243 4.42 20.37 13.42
C SER A 243 3.79 19.26 14.26
N LEU A 244 2.56 19.49 14.69
CA LEU A 244 1.74 18.50 15.39
C LEU A 244 0.38 18.45 14.71
N GLU A 245 -0.04 17.27 14.27
CA GLU A 245 -1.34 17.06 13.64
C GLU A 245 -2.05 15.89 14.31
N THR A 246 -3.36 15.98 14.45
CA THR A 246 -4.23 14.88 14.85
C THR A 246 -5.32 14.70 13.81
N TYR A 247 -5.71 13.45 13.57
CA TYR A 247 -6.73 13.15 12.59
C TYR A 247 -7.71 12.10 13.09
N TYR A 248 -8.92 12.17 12.58
CA TYR A 248 -9.94 11.15 12.65
C TYR A 248 -10.51 10.94 11.25
N LYS A 249 -10.54 9.68 10.79
CA LYS A 249 -11.08 9.27 9.49
C LYS A 249 -12.16 8.22 9.72
N SER A 250 -13.35 8.47 9.17
CA SER A 250 -14.48 7.53 9.22
C SER A 250 -14.77 7.06 7.80
N TYR A 251 -14.65 5.78 7.57
CA TYR A 251 -14.92 5.14 6.28
C TYR A 251 -16.31 4.54 6.33
N SER A 252 -17.25 5.12 5.59
CA SER A 252 -18.63 4.67 5.50
C SER A 252 -18.82 3.52 4.51
N SER A 253 -17.86 3.34 3.60
CA SER A 253 -17.82 2.23 2.65
C SER A 253 -16.38 1.84 2.38
N ILE A 254 -16.06 0.58 2.64
CA ILE A 254 -14.82 -0.10 2.26
C ILE A 254 -15.16 -1.47 1.69
N TYR A 255 -14.20 -2.09 1.01
CA TYR A 255 -14.34 -3.46 0.51
C TYR A 255 -13.22 -4.33 1.04
N ASP A 256 -13.53 -5.61 1.27
CA ASP A 256 -12.58 -6.65 1.62
C ASP A 256 -12.91 -7.94 0.89
N LEU A 257 -11.93 -8.84 0.78
CA LEU A 257 -12.11 -10.13 0.13
C LEU A 257 -13.20 -10.94 0.84
N ASN A 258 -14.12 -11.49 0.04
CA ASN A 258 -15.11 -12.45 0.51
C ASN A 258 -14.45 -13.82 0.66
N PRO A 259 -14.39 -14.42 1.86
CA PRO A 259 -13.81 -15.75 2.03
C PRO A 259 -14.66 -16.88 1.40
N LYS A 260 -15.89 -16.58 0.98
CA LYS A 260 -16.82 -17.54 0.37
C LYS A 260 -17.56 -16.88 -0.81
N PRO A 261 -16.87 -16.53 -1.90
CA PRO A 261 -17.53 -15.92 -3.05
C PRO A 261 -18.42 -16.95 -3.76
N ASP A 262 -19.46 -16.46 -4.45
CA ASP A 262 -20.19 -17.27 -5.40
C ASP A 262 -19.44 -17.28 -6.74
N TYR A 263 -18.85 -18.40 -7.08
CA TYR A 263 -18.07 -18.54 -8.33
C TYR A 263 -18.92 -18.44 -9.60
N THR A 264 -20.25 -18.52 -9.50
CA THR A 264 -21.15 -18.27 -10.64
C THR A 264 -21.41 -16.78 -10.88
N ASP A 265 -21.14 -15.93 -9.88
CA ASP A 265 -21.24 -14.47 -9.92
C ASP A 265 -20.04 -13.82 -9.22
N ILE A 266 -18.84 -14.21 -9.62
CA ILE A 266 -17.60 -13.79 -8.97
C ILE A 266 -17.42 -12.27 -8.98
N GLN A 267 -17.82 -11.57 -10.06
CA GLN A 267 -17.64 -10.13 -10.17
C GLN A 267 -18.39 -9.33 -9.10
N ASN A 268 -19.53 -9.82 -8.63
CA ASN A 268 -20.35 -9.13 -7.64
C ASN A 268 -20.18 -9.67 -6.23
N THR A 269 -19.70 -10.92 -6.08
CA THR A 269 -19.57 -11.57 -4.78
C THR A 269 -18.13 -11.67 -4.27
N PHE A 270 -17.15 -11.28 -5.08
CA PHE A 270 -15.72 -11.35 -4.74
C PHE A 270 -15.35 -10.47 -3.53
N ALA A 271 -16.11 -9.42 -3.26
CA ALA A 271 -15.86 -8.51 -2.16
C ALA A 271 -17.08 -8.26 -1.29
N LEU A 272 -16.85 -8.20 0.01
CA LEU A 272 -17.82 -7.79 1.02
C LEU A 272 -17.62 -6.30 1.35
N SER A 273 -18.74 -5.61 1.53
CA SER A 273 -18.73 -4.22 1.98
C SER A 273 -18.62 -4.13 3.50
N GLY A 274 -17.98 -3.09 3.99
CA GLY A 274 -17.86 -2.83 5.42
C GLY A 274 -17.56 -1.37 5.71
N THR A 275 -17.16 -1.11 6.95
CA THR A 275 -16.77 0.22 7.44
C THR A 275 -15.38 0.18 8.06
N ALA A 276 -14.74 1.36 8.23
CA ALA A 276 -13.51 1.43 8.99
C ALA A 276 -13.39 2.77 9.73
N LYS A 277 -12.54 2.77 10.75
CA LYS A 277 -12.17 3.98 11.48
C LYS A 277 -10.65 4.04 11.61
N ALA A 278 -10.08 5.21 11.40
CA ALA A 278 -8.67 5.47 11.63
C ALA A 278 -8.51 6.77 12.41
N TYR A 279 -7.63 6.78 13.40
CA TYR A 279 -7.26 7.99 14.13
C TYR A 279 -5.80 7.94 14.53
N GLY A 280 -5.22 9.11 14.71
CA GLY A 280 -3.82 9.20 15.08
C GLY A 280 -3.36 10.61 15.39
N ILE A 281 -2.10 10.68 15.81
CA ILE A 281 -1.36 11.90 16.07
C ILE A 281 0.01 11.81 15.41
N GLU A 282 0.43 12.88 14.76
CA GLU A 282 1.68 12.96 14.02
C GLU A 282 2.49 14.15 14.52
N PHE A 283 3.73 13.92 14.85
CA PHE A 283 4.72 14.92 15.25
C PHE A 283 5.84 14.96 14.23
N LEU A 284 6.26 16.15 13.81
CA LEU A 284 7.38 16.36 12.93
C LEU A 284 8.23 17.55 13.43
N TYR A 285 9.52 17.30 13.62
CA TYR A 285 10.51 18.33 13.85
C TYR A 285 11.47 18.39 12.66
N ARG A 286 11.53 19.53 11.98
CA ARG A 286 12.52 19.81 10.93
C ARG A 286 13.57 20.76 11.47
N MET A 287 14.83 20.49 11.15
CA MET A 287 15.95 21.35 11.51
C MET A 287 16.82 21.62 10.28
N ASN A 288 17.21 22.90 10.14
CA ASN A 288 18.17 23.35 9.14
C ASN A 288 19.12 24.34 9.80
N ARG A 289 20.23 23.83 10.31
CA ARG A 289 21.29 24.61 10.95
C ARG A 289 22.56 24.49 10.13
N LYS A 290 23.50 25.44 10.29
CA LYS A 290 24.73 25.53 9.48
C LYS A 290 25.45 24.18 9.26
N LYS A 291 25.48 23.31 10.27
CA LYS A 291 26.17 22.01 10.21
C LYS A 291 25.25 20.80 10.36
N LEU A 292 24.06 20.96 10.93
CA LEU A 292 23.13 19.87 11.22
C LEU A 292 21.79 20.15 10.54
N ASN A 293 21.45 19.29 9.59
CA ASN A 293 20.19 19.33 8.86
C ASN A 293 19.48 18.00 8.98
N GLY A 294 18.17 18.02 8.97
CA GLY A 294 17.39 16.80 9.01
C GLY A 294 16.00 16.97 9.59
N TRP A 295 15.40 15.87 9.95
CA TRP A 295 14.08 15.83 10.56
C TRP A 295 13.90 14.58 11.42
N LEU A 296 12.99 14.69 12.38
CA LEU A 296 12.50 13.61 13.23
C LEU A 296 10.99 13.59 13.10
N SER A 297 10.41 12.43 12.85
CA SER A 297 8.96 12.24 12.88
C SER A 297 8.56 11.10 13.79
N TYR A 298 7.43 11.27 14.44
CA TYR A 298 6.77 10.22 15.18
C TYR A 298 5.28 10.23 14.86
N ALA A 299 4.71 9.08 14.62
CA ALA A 299 3.28 8.90 14.42
C ALA A 299 2.75 7.79 15.32
N TYR A 300 1.59 8.06 15.93
CA TYR A 300 0.72 7.06 16.51
C TYR A 300 -0.53 6.94 15.67
N SER A 301 -0.93 5.73 15.31
CA SER A 301 -2.14 5.46 14.53
C SER A 301 -2.85 4.20 15.01
N ASN A 302 -4.17 4.16 14.82
CA ASN A 302 -4.98 2.97 15.04
C ASN A 302 -6.02 2.88 13.92
N ILE A 303 -6.08 1.75 13.26
CA ILE A 303 -6.97 1.52 12.11
C ILE A 303 -7.71 0.21 12.33
N LYS A 304 -9.05 0.27 12.42
CA LYS A 304 -9.90 -0.91 12.54
C LYS A 304 -10.91 -0.96 11.40
N ARG A 305 -11.13 -2.15 10.89
CA ARG A 305 -12.15 -2.49 9.89
C ARG A 305 -13.25 -3.29 10.56
N THR A 306 -14.47 -3.15 10.04
CA THR A 306 -15.64 -3.92 10.46
C THR A 306 -16.32 -4.41 9.19
N VAL A 307 -16.29 -5.72 8.97
CA VAL A 307 -16.85 -6.39 7.77
C VAL A 307 -17.50 -7.66 8.24
N ASP A 308 -18.71 -7.93 7.77
CA ASP A 308 -19.45 -9.18 8.01
C ASP A 308 -18.86 -10.30 7.12
N LEU A 309 -17.79 -10.96 7.60
CA LEU A 309 -17.05 -11.96 6.84
C LEU A 309 -17.77 -13.30 6.72
N ASN A 310 -18.67 -13.61 7.64
CA ASN A 310 -19.47 -14.84 7.66
C ASN A 310 -20.87 -14.66 7.09
N SER A 311 -21.25 -13.40 6.80
CA SER A 311 -22.53 -13.01 6.22
C SER A 311 -23.75 -13.43 7.07
N ASP A 312 -23.60 -13.45 8.40
CA ASP A 312 -24.69 -13.79 9.34
C ASP A 312 -25.51 -12.54 9.81
N GLY A 313 -25.07 -11.34 9.39
CA GLY A 313 -25.69 -10.07 9.76
C GLY A 313 -25.27 -9.54 11.14
N ILE A 314 -24.37 -10.20 11.84
CA ILE A 314 -23.90 -9.84 13.19
C ILE A 314 -22.50 -9.20 13.11
N ILE A 315 -22.43 -7.90 12.86
CA ILE A 315 -21.17 -7.16 12.63
C ILE A 315 -20.38 -6.81 13.91
N TRP A 316 -20.86 -7.16 15.08
CA TRP A 316 -20.14 -6.97 16.36
C TRP A 316 -19.48 -8.25 16.88
N ASP A 317 -19.49 -9.31 16.09
CA ASP A 317 -18.72 -10.51 16.38
C ASP A 317 -17.21 -10.19 16.41
N GLU A 318 -16.46 -10.76 17.33
CA GLU A 318 -15.04 -10.48 17.53
C GLU A 318 -14.20 -10.77 16.27
N LYS A 319 -14.63 -11.73 15.45
CA LYS A 319 -13.94 -12.08 14.20
C LYS A 319 -14.13 -11.07 13.06
N GLU A 320 -15.12 -10.19 13.17
CA GLU A 320 -15.50 -9.24 12.13
C GLU A 320 -14.97 -7.83 12.37
N ILE A 321 -14.48 -7.56 13.59
CA ILE A 321 -13.80 -6.30 13.94
C ILE A 321 -12.31 -6.60 14.08
N TYR A 322 -11.51 -6.14 13.12
CA TYR A 322 -10.10 -6.48 13.06
C TYR A 322 -9.23 -5.27 12.66
N PRO A 323 -7.94 -5.27 13.00
CA PRO A 323 -6.99 -4.25 12.54
C PRO A 323 -6.81 -4.30 11.01
N ALA A 324 -6.60 -3.16 10.39
CA ALA A 324 -6.22 -3.14 8.98
C ALA A 324 -4.84 -3.80 8.77
N LYS A 325 -4.58 -4.38 7.59
CA LYS A 325 -3.31 -5.01 7.23
C LYS A 325 -2.10 -4.09 7.52
N TYR A 326 -2.23 -2.81 7.24
CA TYR A 326 -1.16 -1.82 7.41
C TYR A 326 -1.20 -1.07 8.74
N ASP A 327 -1.98 -1.54 9.72
CA ASP A 327 -2.04 -0.92 11.04
C ASP A 327 -0.70 -1.12 11.77
N LYS A 328 0.03 -0.02 11.93
CA LYS A 328 1.31 0.07 12.67
C LYS A 328 1.17 1.15 13.73
N PRO A 329 0.79 0.82 14.97
CA PRO A 329 0.49 1.81 16.00
C PRO A 329 1.57 2.85 16.21
N HIS A 330 2.83 2.47 16.19
CA HIS A 330 3.94 3.39 16.39
C HIS A 330 4.87 3.38 15.18
N SER A 331 5.22 4.57 14.70
CA SER A 331 6.21 4.78 13.65
C SER A 331 7.11 5.96 14.04
N PHE A 332 8.41 5.74 14.03
CA PHE A 332 9.42 6.78 14.24
C PHE A 332 10.42 6.76 13.10
N ASN A 333 10.69 7.95 12.54
CA ASN A 333 11.70 8.10 11.50
C ASN A 333 12.59 9.29 11.83
N ALA A 334 13.88 9.11 11.59
CA ALA A 334 14.89 10.16 11.73
C ALA A 334 15.81 10.16 10.53
N LEU A 335 16.05 11.33 9.97
CA LEU A 335 17.07 11.57 8.95
C LEU A 335 17.89 12.77 9.38
N LEU A 336 19.17 12.55 9.63
CA LEU A 336 20.09 13.56 10.08
C LEU A 336 21.33 13.61 9.18
N SER A 337 21.75 14.79 8.82
CA SER A 337 23.00 15.05 8.07
C SER A 337 23.84 16.06 8.84
N TYR A 338 25.04 15.64 9.21
CA TYR A 338 25.99 16.49 9.92
C TYR A 338 27.20 16.80 9.07
N GLN A 339 27.40 18.07 8.74
CA GLN A 339 28.57 18.54 8.00
C GLN A 339 29.73 18.80 8.95
N ILE A 340 30.69 17.87 9.02
CA ILE A 340 31.88 17.99 9.88
C ILE A 340 32.69 19.22 9.41
N ASN A 341 32.98 19.27 8.10
CA ASN A 341 33.66 20.37 7.44
C ASN A 341 33.26 20.41 5.95
N LYS A 342 33.93 21.24 5.12
CA LYS A 342 33.64 21.38 3.69
C LYS A 342 33.79 20.08 2.90
N LYS A 343 34.64 19.14 3.39
CA LYS A 343 34.99 17.89 2.71
C LYS A 343 34.22 16.69 3.22
N TYR A 344 33.89 16.61 4.52
CA TYR A 344 33.31 15.44 5.15
C TYR A 344 31.89 15.73 5.66
N SER A 345 30.96 14.85 5.37
CA SER A 345 29.59 14.84 5.96
C SER A 345 29.19 13.44 6.39
N LEU A 346 28.49 13.36 7.52
CA LEU A 346 27.91 12.15 8.07
C LEU A 346 26.38 12.18 7.88
N GLY A 347 25.81 11.06 7.49
CA GLY A 347 24.36 10.83 7.43
C GLY A 347 23.96 9.72 8.40
N LEU A 348 22.81 9.91 9.06
CA LEU A 348 22.15 8.91 9.88
C LEU A 348 20.68 8.84 9.47
N THR A 349 20.22 7.63 9.19
CA THR A 349 18.79 7.35 8.97
C THR A 349 18.36 6.26 9.94
N THR A 350 17.28 6.49 10.70
CA THR A 350 16.72 5.50 11.59
C THR A 350 15.23 5.37 11.30
N VAL A 351 14.76 4.13 11.17
CA VAL A 351 13.36 3.77 11.00
C VAL A 351 12.99 2.77 12.09
N PHE A 352 11.95 3.07 12.82
CA PHE A 352 11.30 2.15 13.76
C PHE A 352 9.81 2.12 13.42
N SER A 353 9.21 0.94 13.41
CA SER A 353 7.75 0.80 13.40
C SER A 353 7.30 -0.43 14.19
N SER A 354 6.10 -0.35 14.75
CA SER A 354 5.39 -1.54 15.22
C SER A 354 5.29 -2.57 14.11
N GLY A 355 5.28 -3.84 14.44
CA GLY A 355 5.10 -4.92 13.49
C GLY A 355 3.78 -4.77 12.72
N GLN A 356 3.81 -5.10 11.45
CA GLN A 356 2.63 -5.22 10.60
C GLN A 356 1.74 -6.34 11.13
N THR A 357 0.43 -6.20 10.95
CA THR A 357 -0.54 -7.22 11.33
C THR A 357 -0.50 -8.41 10.37
N TYR A 358 -0.84 -9.59 10.85
CA TYR A 358 -1.09 -10.79 10.05
C TYR A 358 -2.17 -11.65 10.69
N THR A 359 -2.80 -12.52 9.91
CA THR A 359 -3.77 -13.50 10.37
C THR A 359 -3.03 -14.73 10.87
N PRO A 360 -3.07 -15.08 12.17
CA PRO A 360 -2.34 -16.23 12.67
C PRO A 360 -3.01 -17.53 12.25
N VAL A 361 -2.23 -18.53 11.89
CA VAL A 361 -2.68 -19.90 11.82
C VAL A 361 -2.71 -20.47 13.25
N ILE A 362 -3.89 -20.84 13.74
CA ILE A 362 -4.10 -21.33 15.10
C ILE A 362 -4.28 -22.83 15.19
N GLY A 363 -4.38 -23.50 14.06
CA GLY A 363 -4.54 -24.96 13.99
C GLY A 363 -4.56 -25.44 12.56
N LYS A 364 -4.63 -26.73 12.42
CA LYS A 364 -4.84 -27.41 11.14
C LYS A 364 -5.97 -28.41 11.26
N VAL A 365 -6.70 -28.61 10.19
CA VAL A 365 -7.78 -29.58 10.10
C VAL A 365 -7.51 -30.52 8.94
N HIS A 366 -7.71 -31.80 9.15
CA HIS A 366 -7.69 -32.77 8.08
C HIS A 366 -8.95 -32.59 7.23
N GLN A 367 -8.78 -32.27 5.95
CA GLN A 367 -9.90 -32.14 5.02
C GLN A 367 -10.30 -33.54 4.54
N THR A 368 -11.37 -34.07 5.11
CA THR A 368 -12.03 -35.31 4.64
C THR A 368 -13.19 -34.93 3.72
N GLY A 369 -12.91 -34.36 2.56
CA GLY A 369 -13.91 -33.99 1.56
C GLY A 369 -13.95 -35.00 0.41
N VAL A 370 -15.13 -35.18 -0.13
CA VAL A 370 -15.41 -35.90 -1.36
C VAL A 370 -14.58 -35.26 -2.46
N GLU A 371 -13.70 -35.93 -3.09
CA GLU A 371 -12.75 -35.44 -4.09
C GLU A 371 -11.51 -34.73 -3.49
N SER A 372 -10.89 -35.39 -2.49
CA SER A 372 -9.52 -35.05 -2.16
C SER A 372 -8.61 -35.48 -3.32
N TYR A 373 -7.91 -34.53 -3.91
CA TYR A 373 -6.80 -34.80 -4.83
C TYR A 373 -5.58 -35.42 -4.12
N GLY A 374 -5.77 -36.01 -2.97
CA GLY A 374 -4.77 -36.78 -2.25
C GLY A 374 -5.23 -38.21 -2.12
N SER A 375 -4.41 -39.18 -2.55
CA SER A 375 -4.68 -40.57 -2.31
C SER A 375 -4.70 -40.86 -0.81
N ILE A 376 -5.46 -41.88 -0.39
CA ILE A 376 -5.46 -42.39 1.00
C ILE A 376 -4.03 -42.71 1.48
N GLU A 377 -3.08 -42.82 0.58
CA GLU A 377 -1.66 -43.16 0.81
C GLU A 377 -0.80 -41.96 1.24
N ASN A 378 -1.25 -40.70 1.01
CA ASN A 378 -0.55 -39.54 1.49
C ASN A 378 -1.46 -38.60 2.33
N PRO A 379 -1.72 -38.97 3.60
CA PRO A 379 -2.61 -38.17 4.47
C PRO A 379 -2.07 -36.81 4.81
N TYR A 380 -0.82 -36.47 4.45
CA TYR A 380 -0.18 -35.19 4.80
C TYR A 380 -0.53 -34.04 3.82
N THR A 381 -1.13 -34.35 2.66
CA THR A 381 -1.49 -33.32 1.66
C THR A 381 -2.88 -32.72 1.87
N ASN A 382 -3.70 -33.25 2.78
CA ASN A 382 -5.09 -32.85 2.98
C ASN A 382 -5.31 -32.01 4.24
N PHE A 383 -4.37 -31.16 4.63
CA PHE A 383 -4.55 -30.27 5.76
C PHE A 383 -4.95 -28.86 5.28
N GLY A 384 -6.08 -28.37 5.81
CA GLY A 384 -6.44 -26.95 5.73
C GLY A 384 -5.99 -26.19 6.98
N ASN A 385 -5.67 -24.92 6.82
CA ASN A 385 -5.36 -24.06 7.94
C ASN A 385 -6.63 -23.61 8.66
N ILE A 386 -6.60 -23.60 9.98
CA ILE A 386 -7.57 -22.91 10.81
C ILE A 386 -6.96 -21.55 11.14
N TYR A 387 -7.53 -20.49 10.58
CA TYR A 387 -7.11 -19.14 10.85
C TYR A 387 -7.76 -18.57 12.10
N GLY A 388 -7.01 -17.78 12.85
CA GLY A 388 -7.50 -16.99 13.97
C GLY A 388 -8.22 -15.72 13.50
N ILE A 389 -8.27 -14.70 14.38
CA ILE A 389 -8.84 -13.40 14.04
C ILE A 389 -8.03 -12.78 12.90
N ARG A 390 -8.72 -12.30 11.86
CA ARG A 390 -8.12 -11.63 10.71
C ARG A 390 -7.23 -10.47 11.18
N ASN A 391 -5.97 -10.46 10.72
CA ASN A 391 -4.98 -9.48 11.15
C ASN A 391 -4.80 -9.37 12.70
N GLY A 392 -5.18 -10.41 13.46
CA GLY A 392 -5.20 -10.40 14.92
C GLY A 392 -3.84 -10.49 15.60
N SER A 393 -2.79 -10.83 14.86
CA SER A 393 -1.41 -10.91 15.37
C SER A 393 -0.50 -9.89 14.65
N ARG A 394 0.71 -9.68 15.23
CA ARG A 394 1.70 -8.75 14.67
C ARG A 394 3.06 -9.42 14.53
N TYR A 395 3.75 -9.10 13.43
CA TYR A 395 5.17 -9.37 13.31
C TYR A 395 5.96 -8.61 14.40
N PRO A 396 7.19 -9.02 14.69
CA PRO A 396 8.11 -8.24 15.53
C PRO A 396 8.28 -6.80 15.01
N ASN A 397 8.64 -5.89 15.93
CA ASN A 397 8.91 -4.51 15.56
C ASN A 397 10.02 -4.43 14.52
N TYR A 398 9.82 -3.56 13.52
CA TYR A 398 10.83 -3.24 12.52
C TYR A 398 11.78 -2.17 13.04
N ILE A 399 13.08 -2.44 12.99
CA ILE A 399 14.13 -1.48 13.40
C ILE A 399 15.23 -1.52 12.35
N ARG A 400 15.57 -0.36 11.79
CA ARG A 400 16.69 -0.22 10.88
C ARG A 400 17.39 1.11 11.12
N THR A 401 18.70 1.06 11.24
CA THR A 401 19.56 2.26 11.31
C THR A 401 20.64 2.15 10.26
N ASP A 402 20.79 3.20 9.45
CA ASP A 402 21.79 3.32 8.40
C ASP A 402 22.70 4.48 8.73
N ILE A 403 24.00 4.33 8.46
CA ILE A 403 24.99 5.39 8.60
C ILE A 403 25.71 5.57 7.27
N SER A 404 26.00 6.81 6.92
CA SER A 404 26.75 7.13 5.71
C SER A 404 27.84 8.18 5.97
N LEU A 405 28.95 8.04 5.24
CA LEU A 405 30.04 9.01 5.15
C LEU A 405 30.17 9.47 3.71
N SER A 406 30.03 10.77 3.48
CA SER A 406 30.30 11.39 2.19
C SER A 406 31.60 12.18 2.24
N ILE A 407 32.43 12.01 1.23
CA ILE A 407 33.75 12.68 1.10
C ILE A 407 33.81 13.41 -0.24
N LYS A 408 33.76 14.73 -0.20
CA LYS A 408 33.95 15.56 -1.40
C LYS A 408 35.41 15.64 -1.77
N SER A 409 35.71 15.45 -3.03
CA SER A 409 37.08 15.59 -3.59
C SER A 409 36.97 16.24 -4.95
N ASN A 410 38.12 16.76 -5.42
CA ASN A 410 38.28 17.17 -6.80
C ASN A 410 39.26 16.19 -7.45
N LEU A 411 38.81 15.50 -8.48
CA LEU A 411 39.60 14.52 -9.19
C LEU A 411 39.61 14.88 -10.67
N PHE A 412 40.82 15.01 -11.23
CA PHE A 412 41.00 15.43 -12.64
C PHE A 412 40.33 16.77 -13.00
N GLY A 413 40.20 17.70 -12.03
CA GLY A 413 39.50 18.97 -12.25
C GLY A 413 37.97 18.91 -12.16
N LEU A 414 37.41 17.73 -11.93
CA LEU A 414 35.95 17.52 -11.74
C LEU A 414 35.62 17.37 -10.27
N ASP A 415 34.53 18.00 -9.86
CA ASP A 415 34.01 17.79 -8.52
C ASP A 415 33.46 16.36 -8.40
N SER A 416 33.92 15.64 -7.39
CA SER A 416 33.53 14.27 -7.13
C SER A 416 33.13 14.06 -5.68
N GLU A 417 32.26 13.06 -5.43
CA GLU A 417 31.82 12.68 -4.10
C GLU A 417 31.88 11.16 -3.94
N TRP A 418 32.61 10.72 -2.91
CA TRP A 418 32.66 9.32 -2.47
C TRP A 418 31.65 9.11 -1.38
N LYS A 419 30.84 8.06 -1.49
CA LYS A 419 29.79 7.70 -0.53
C LYS A 419 30.03 6.30 0.01
N PHE A 420 30.24 6.18 1.30
CA PHE A 420 30.32 4.91 2.02
C PHE A 420 29.08 4.81 2.91
N GLN A 421 28.35 3.70 2.84
CA GLN A 421 27.16 3.53 3.62
C GLN A 421 27.10 2.12 4.21
N ILE A 422 26.64 2.03 5.45
CA ILE A 422 26.27 0.79 6.12
C ILE A 422 24.77 0.82 6.31
N ILE A 423 24.07 -0.03 5.56
CA ILE A 423 22.65 -0.24 5.69
C ILE A 423 22.41 -1.28 6.78
N ASN A 424 21.41 -1.07 7.62
CA ASN A 424 21.10 -1.93 8.77
C ASN A 424 22.31 -2.13 9.69
N LEU A 425 22.86 -1.02 10.21
CA LEU A 425 24.05 -0.99 11.07
C LEU A 425 23.98 -1.96 12.25
N THR A 426 22.81 -2.07 12.86
CA THR A 426 22.55 -2.95 14.03
C THR A 426 22.37 -4.41 13.65
N ASN A 427 22.30 -4.74 12.35
CA ASN A 427 22.09 -6.09 11.83
C ASN A 427 20.82 -6.77 12.37
N ASN A 428 19.72 -6.01 12.50
CA ASN A 428 18.45 -6.58 12.92
C ASN A 428 17.87 -7.47 11.81
N TYR A 429 17.42 -8.66 12.19
CA TYR A 429 16.70 -9.57 11.30
C TYR A 429 15.22 -9.22 11.33
N ASN A 430 14.85 -8.14 10.60
CA ASN A 430 13.47 -7.71 10.47
C ASN A 430 12.67 -8.76 9.69
N VAL A 431 11.59 -9.25 10.26
CA VAL A 431 10.77 -10.29 9.64
C VAL A 431 10.04 -9.71 8.44
N LEU A 432 10.14 -10.39 7.29
CA LEU A 432 9.39 -10.10 6.07
C LEU A 432 8.05 -10.85 6.09
N LEU A 433 8.09 -12.16 6.33
CA LEU A 433 6.93 -13.04 6.39
C LEU A 433 7.23 -14.28 7.25
N TYR A 434 6.17 -14.98 7.63
CA TYR A 434 6.21 -16.31 8.22
C TYR A 434 5.75 -17.33 7.20
N LEU A 435 6.46 -18.47 7.06
CA LEU A 435 5.97 -19.65 6.38
C LEU A 435 5.70 -20.74 7.40
N TRP A 436 4.61 -21.47 7.20
CA TRP A 436 4.19 -22.54 8.09
C TRP A 436 4.51 -23.91 7.47
N ASP A 437 5.32 -24.67 8.18
CA ASP A 437 5.54 -26.08 7.87
C ASP A 437 4.45 -26.90 8.56
N HIS A 438 3.46 -27.33 7.78
CA HIS A 438 2.33 -28.13 8.25
C HIS A 438 2.63 -29.62 8.28
N THR A 439 3.74 -30.08 7.70
CA THR A 439 4.17 -31.49 7.74
C THR A 439 4.70 -31.84 9.13
N ALA A 440 5.28 -30.87 9.84
CA ALA A 440 5.73 -31.04 11.22
C ALA A 440 4.55 -31.19 12.21
N SER A 441 4.75 -31.98 13.27
CA SER A 441 3.78 -32.15 14.36
C SER A 441 4.45 -31.82 15.71
N PRO A 442 4.09 -30.68 16.37
CA PRO A 442 3.18 -29.62 15.92
C PRO A 442 3.72 -28.85 14.71
N SER A 443 2.84 -28.17 13.96
CA SER A 443 3.23 -27.27 12.87
C SER A 443 4.26 -26.25 13.33
N LYS A 444 5.30 -26.03 12.51
CA LYS A 444 6.39 -25.09 12.80
C LYS A 444 6.24 -23.85 11.96
N VAL A 445 6.63 -22.71 12.54
CA VAL A 445 6.71 -21.44 11.81
C VAL A 445 8.18 -21.12 11.53
N GLN A 446 8.47 -20.77 10.28
CA GLN A 446 9.77 -20.27 9.86
C GLN A 446 9.66 -18.79 9.52
N ALA A 447 10.51 -17.97 10.14
CA ALA A 447 10.58 -16.54 9.87
C ALA A 447 11.58 -16.27 8.75
N TYR A 448 11.13 -15.63 7.70
CA TYR A 448 12.00 -15.09 6.66
C TYR A 448 12.29 -13.63 6.93
N SER A 449 13.57 -13.27 6.98
CA SER A 449 13.99 -11.91 7.30
C SER A 449 14.24 -11.10 6.04
N MET A 450 14.12 -9.79 6.16
CA MET A 450 14.64 -8.82 5.20
C MET A 450 16.17 -8.85 5.20
N PHE A 451 16.79 -8.05 4.31
CA PHE A 451 18.23 -8.00 4.17
C PHE A 451 18.97 -7.72 5.49
N PRO A 452 20.08 -8.44 5.76
CA PRO A 452 20.96 -8.19 6.89
C PRO A 452 21.73 -6.87 6.70
N ARG A 453 22.83 -6.69 7.42
CA ARG A 453 23.73 -5.57 7.22
C ARG A 453 24.38 -5.62 5.84
N ILE A 454 24.31 -4.49 5.12
CA ILE A 454 24.89 -4.35 3.78
C ILE A 454 25.86 -3.15 3.78
N PHE A 455 27.05 -3.36 3.23
CA PHE A 455 28.01 -2.30 2.95
C PHE A 455 27.87 -1.86 1.50
N THR A 456 27.67 -0.56 1.28
CA THR A 456 27.58 0.00 -0.06
C THR A 456 28.63 1.08 -0.27
N PHE A 457 29.06 1.19 -1.51
CA PHE A 457 30.00 2.19 -1.97
C PHE A 457 29.47 2.85 -3.24
N GLY A 458 29.51 4.17 -3.29
CA GLY A 458 29.13 4.96 -4.43
C GLY A 458 30.19 6.03 -4.75
N TRP A 459 30.33 6.35 -6.01
CA TRP A 459 31.19 7.41 -6.48
C TRP A 459 30.47 8.22 -7.56
N GLU A 460 30.32 9.52 -7.34
CA GLU A 460 29.64 10.44 -8.22
C GLU A 460 30.57 11.50 -8.74
N PHE A 461 30.47 11.84 -10.02
CA PHE A 461 31.10 12.99 -10.64
C PHE A 461 30.06 14.01 -11.05
N LYS A 462 30.39 15.30 -10.89
CA LYS A 462 29.61 16.39 -11.51
C LYS A 462 30.36 16.83 -12.76
N ILE A 463 29.69 16.61 -13.88
CA ILE A 463 30.16 17.04 -15.20
C ILE A 463 29.57 18.40 -15.49
#